data_792855c9f6012a2c204ed973e81ae403
#
_entry.id   792855c9f6012a2c204ed973e81ae403
#
_cell.length_a   1.000
_cell.length_b   1.000
_cell.length_c   1.000
_cell.angle_alpha   90.00
_cell.angle_beta   90.00
_cell.angle_gamma   90.00
#
_symmetry.space_group_name_H-M   'P 1'
#
loop_
_entity.id
_entity.type
_entity.pdbx_description
1 polymer ?
#
loop_
_entity_poly.entity_id
_entity_poly.type
_entity_poly.pdbx_seq_one_letter_code
_entity_poly.pdbx_strand_id
1 'polypeptide(L)'
;MKFRTHLALAATLALSTIASLPVMAAQLSGDARAAIPKDVQQIIVVDYRAMQNSEAAMNLKARVLPPELKQLETALKNSGLNDNHDIDELAFAAFRTAGGGDSTKIVGLAEGQFSLPDILANFKKKKVKATKLRDNLIYPMGESGMLVSFLNPTTMVFGSSDSIKFALDARDGLTPSFLSNDSMMQQMANVDNEPIWSILDQKGTQMMMRGVLGEAAQLADYETVKKRLIGSRYTMNFNNGVKFNLDVVTPDTFTAATMSSLLNAAAMYKKVSGTTVEKSAIDSTTIDSNSGILQVRFAASDSQFSSLLQSPLFQSVVH
;
A
#
# COMPACT_ATOMS: atom_id res chain seq x y z
N MET A 1 41.33 -42.49 55.61
CA MET A 1 41.45 -42.05 54.21
C MET A 1 40.05 -41.69 53.67
N LYS A 2 39.79 -40.42 53.46
CA LYS A 2 38.47 -39.90 53.07
C LYS A 2 38.60 -39.33 51.68
N PHE A 3 37.98 -39.97 50.71
CA PHE A 3 37.79 -39.42 49.33
C PHE A 3 36.59 -38.47 49.33
N ARG A 4 36.81 -37.22 49.01
CA ARG A 4 35.82 -36.21 48.80
C ARG A 4 35.55 -36.16 47.28
N THR A 5 34.38 -36.60 46.84
CA THR A 5 33.88 -36.42 45.50
C THR A 5 33.34 -35.01 45.36
N HIS A 6 33.94 -34.19 44.48
CA HIS A 6 33.41 -32.91 44.07
C HIS A 6 32.35 -33.13 42.97
N LEU A 7 31.11 -32.85 43.33
CA LEU A 7 30.01 -32.82 42.37
C LEU A 7 30.04 -31.46 41.66
N ALA A 8 30.50 -31.44 40.41
CA ALA A 8 30.43 -30.27 39.56
C ALA A 8 29.01 -30.14 39.02
N LEU A 9 28.25 -29.14 39.52
CA LEU A 9 26.94 -28.76 39.03
C LEU A 9 27.13 -27.95 37.74
N ALA A 10 27.02 -28.61 36.59
CA ALA A 10 26.97 -27.93 35.29
C ALA A 10 25.56 -27.33 35.13
N ALA A 11 25.44 -26.04 35.46
CA ALA A 11 24.25 -25.26 35.10
C ALA A 11 24.28 -25.01 33.61
N THR A 12 23.57 -25.85 32.84
CA THR A 12 23.24 -25.60 31.45
C THR A 12 22.25 -24.43 31.41
N LEU A 13 22.75 -23.23 31.17
CA LEU A 13 21.95 -22.08 30.78
C LEU A 13 21.44 -22.38 29.39
N ALA A 14 20.21 -22.89 29.29
CA ALA A 14 19.45 -22.90 28.06
C ALA A 14 19.10 -21.43 27.74
N LEU A 15 19.96 -20.76 26.98
CA LEU A 15 19.59 -19.56 26.25
C LEU A 15 18.52 -19.97 25.25
N SER A 16 17.26 -19.83 25.65
CA SER A 16 16.15 -19.75 24.70
C SER A 16 16.38 -18.48 23.91
N THR A 17 17.13 -18.60 22.81
CA THR A 17 17.05 -17.65 21.72
C THR A 17 15.61 -17.73 21.22
N ILE A 18 14.77 -16.83 21.70
CA ILE A 18 13.55 -16.48 21.01
C ILE A 18 14.07 -15.89 19.69
N ALA A 19 14.25 -16.76 18.70
CA ALA A 19 14.35 -16.32 17.32
C ALA A 19 13.07 -15.54 17.07
N SER A 20 13.15 -14.21 17.12
CA SER A 20 12.15 -13.37 16.51
C SER A 20 12.10 -13.84 15.06
N LEU A 21 11.11 -14.68 14.75
CA LEU A 21 10.79 -14.99 13.36
C LEU A 21 10.67 -13.62 12.71
N PRO A 22 11.41 -13.36 11.63
CA PRO A 22 11.18 -12.15 10.87
C PRO A 22 9.67 -12.15 10.59
N VAL A 23 8.99 -11.10 11.00
CA VAL A 23 7.63 -10.85 10.52
C VAL A 23 7.83 -10.81 9.03
N MET A 24 7.42 -11.88 8.36
CA MET A 24 7.45 -11.96 6.90
C MET A 24 6.51 -10.87 6.47
N ALA A 25 7.06 -9.75 6.04
CA ALA A 25 6.29 -8.69 5.42
C ALA A 25 5.44 -9.33 4.33
N ALA A 26 4.18 -8.98 4.27
CA ALA A 26 3.26 -9.57 3.33
C ALA A 26 3.72 -9.22 1.92
N GLN A 27 4.20 -10.23 1.19
CA GLN A 27 4.58 -10.11 -0.22
C GLN A 27 3.42 -10.57 -1.07
N LEU A 28 2.98 -9.74 -2.01
CA LEU A 28 1.96 -10.14 -2.98
C LEU A 28 2.30 -11.48 -3.62
N SER A 29 1.41 -12.44 -3.49
CA SER A 29 1.56 -13.78 -4.08
C SER A 29 1.65 -13.72 -5.62
N GLY A 30 2.09 -14.82 -6.21
CA GLY A 30 2.07 -14.97 -7.67
C GLY A 30 0.67 -14.81 -8.25
N ASP A 31 -0.35 -15.33 -7.57
CA ASP A 31 -1.75 -15.26 -8.00
C ASP A 31 -2.30 -13.83 -7.92
N ALA A 32 -1.98 -13.10 -6.86
CA ALA A 32 -2.34 -11.68 -6.75
C ALA A 32 -1.68 -10.86 -7.86
N ARG A 33 -0.38 -11.01 -8.06
CA ARG A 33 0.35 -10.31 -9.14
C ARG A 33 -0.15 -10.65 -10.54
N ALA A 34 -0.56 -11.91 -10.76
CA ALA A 34 -1.14 -12.33 -12.04
C ALA A 34 -2.51 -11.69 -12.31
N ALA A 35 -3.28 -11.37 -11.25
CA ALA A 35 -4.59 -10.74 -11.37
C ALA A 35 -4.52 -9.20 -11.51
N ILE A 36 -3.35 -8.59 -11.41
CA ILE A 36 -3.18 -7.15 -11.66
C ILE A 36 -2.88 -6.94 -13.16
N PRO A 37 -3.61 -6.06 -13.87
CA PRO A 37 -3.31 -5.74 -15.26
C PRO A 37 -1.91 -5.09 -15.42
N LYS A 38 -1.25 -5.33 -16.57
CA LYS A 38 0.09 -4.79 -16.86
C LYS A 38 0.16 -3.26 -16.81
N ASP A 39 -0.87 -2.59 -17.34
CA ASP A 39 -0.91 -1.12 -17.46
C ASP A 39 -1.29 -0.44 -16.14
N VAL A 40 -0.84 -1.02 -15.05
CA VAL A 40 -1.02 -0.48 -13.70
C VAL A 40 -0.24 0.83 -13.56
N GLN A 41 -0.90 1.81 -12.98
CA GLN A 41 -0.35 3.15 -12.71
C GLN A 41 0.17 3.26 -11.28
N GLN A 42 -0.50 2.59 -10.34
CA GLN A 42 -0.12 2.54 -8.95
C GLN A 42 -0.56 1.21 -8.33
N ILE A 43 0.28 0.66 -7.49
CA ILE A 43 -0.08 -0.41 -6.57
C ILE A 43 0.18 0.12 -5.16
N ILE A 44 -0.79 -0.06 -4.26
CA ILE A 44 -0.65 0.17 -2.83
C ILE A 44 -0.91 -1.16 -2.14
N VAL A 45 -0.02 -1.56 -1.27
CA VAL A 45 -0.15 -2.79 -0.48
C VAL A 45 -0.05 -2.46 1.00
N VAL A 46 -0.88 -3.12 1.78
CA VAL A 46 -1.03 -2.92 3.21
C VAL A 46 -1.01 -4.27 3.90
N ASP A 47 0.00 -4.52 4.72
CA ASP A 47 -0.03 -5.61 5.70
C ASP A 47 -1.11 -5.26 6.74
N TYR A 48 -2.27 -5.85 6.53
CA TYR A 48 -3.44 -5.57 7.36
C TYR A 48 -3.26 -6.06 8.80
N ARG A 49 -2.52 -7.15 8.97
CA ARG A 49 -2.21 -7.74 10.27
C ARG A 49 -1.26 -6.85 11.08
N ALA A 50 -0.22 -6.31 10.44
CA ALA A 50 0.69 -5.37 11.08
C ALA A 50 -0.01 -4.06 11.48
N MET A 51 -0.94 -3.56 10.63
CA MET A 51 -1.69 -2.34 10.92
C MET A 51 -2.58 -2.44 12.16
N GLN A 52 -3.20 -3.59 12.40
CA GLN A 52 -4.11 -3.79 13.54
C GLN A 52 -3.42 -3.58 14.90
N ASN A 53 -2.11 -3.75 14.95
CA ASN A 53 -1.31 -3.59 16.16
C ASN A 53 -0.86 -2.14 16.41
N SER A 54 -1.22 -1.19 15.54
CA SER A 54 -0.85 0.22 15.66
C SER A 54 -2.07 1.13 15.68
N GLU A 55 -2.24 1.88 16.76
CA GLU A 55 -3.31 2.89 16.86
C GLU A 55 -3.16 3.98 15.79
N ALA A 56 -1.94 4.42 15.49
CA ALA A 56 -1.66 5.39 14.45
C ALA A 56 -2.06 4.88 13.06
N ALA A 57 -1.79 3.60 12.77
CA ALA A 57 -2.20 2.95 11.51
C ALA A 57 -3.72 2.82 11.40
N MET A 58 -4.40 2.45 12.49
CA MET A 58 -5.86 2.35 12.50
C MET A 58 -6.53 3.71 12.38
N ASN A 59 -5.96 4.75 12.97
CA ASN A 59 -6.42 6.13 12.80
C ASN A 59 -6.24 6.63 11.36
N LEU A 60 -5.13 6.30 10.72
CA LEU A 60 -4.91 6.57 9.30
C LEU A 60 -5.97 5.85 8.44
N LYS A 61 -6.15 4.53 8.64
CA LYS A 61 -7.17 3.74 7.93
C LYS A 61 -8.55 4.37 8.03
N ALA A 62 -8.98 4.75 9.21
CA ALA A 62 -10.30 5.33 9.45
C ALA A 62 -10.55 6.62 8.65
N ARG A 63 -9.48 7.37 8.33
CA ARG A 63 -9.55 8.65 7.60
C ARG A 63 -9.42 8.48 6.08
N VAL A 64 -8.58 7.56 5.62
CA VAL A 64 -8.29 7.40 4.19
C VAL A 64 -9.16 6.35 3.51
N LEU A 65 -9.81 5.46 4.26
CA LEU A 65 -10.61 4.39 3.67
C LEU A 65 -11.90 4.95 3.05
N PRO A 66 -12.10 4.79 1.73
CA PRO A 66 -13.31 5.23 1.06
C PRO A 66 -14.59 4.58 1.63
N PRO A 67 -15.74 5.26 1.56
CA PRO A 67 -17.02 4.73 2.04
C PRO A 67 -17.38 3.37 1.43
N GLU A 68 -17.07 3.17 0.15
CA GLU A 68 -17.34 1.93 -0.58
C GLU A 68 -16.57 0.74 0.00
N LEU A 69 -15.32 0.96 0.40
CA LEU A 69 -14.52 -0.07 1.04
C LEU A 69 -14.99 -0.38 2.46
N LYS A 70 -15.50 0.61 3.20
CA LYS A 70 -16.16 0.37 4.50
C LYS A 70 -17.42 -0.48 4.35
N GLN A 71 -18.20 -0.25 3.28
CA GLN A 71 -19.39 -1.06 2.97
C GLN A 71 -18.99 -2.49 2.58
N LEU A 72 -17.94 -2.67 1.79
CA LEU A 72 -17.41 -3.98 1.45
C LEU A 72 -16.95 -4.73 2.71
N GLU A 73 -16.17 -4.11 3.56
CA GLU A 73 -15.70 -4.67 4.84
C GLU A 73 -16.89 -5.15 5.70
N THR A 74 -17.94 -4.31 5.81
CA THR A 74 -19.18 -4.66 6.52
C THR A 74 -19.90 -5.84 5.87
N ALA A 75 -19.99 -5.88 4.55
CA ALA A 75 -20.66 -6.95 3.82
C ALA A 75 -19.91 -8.29 3.95
N LEU A 76 -18.58 -8.26 3.92
CA LEU A 76 -17.73 -9.44 4.12
C LEU A 76 -17.86 -9.99 5.54
N LYS A 77 -17.81 -9.13 6.56
CA LYS A 77 -18.08 -9.52 7.97
C LYS A 77 -19.44 -10.17 8.12
N ASN A 78 -20.46 -9.55 7.58
CA ASN A 78 -21.80 -10.11 7.58
C ASN A 78 -21.87 -11.47 6.87
N SER A 79 -21.01 -11.75 5.93
CA SER A 79 -20.94 -13.02 5.18
C SER A 79 -20.11 -14.09 5.87
N GLY A 80 -19.62 -13.82 7.08
CA GLY A 80 -18.86 -14.76 7.90
C GLY A 80 -17.36 -14.67 7.72
N LEU A 81 -16.86 -13.68 6.97
CA LEU A 81 -15.44 -13.39 6.87
C LEU A 81 -15.05 -12.47 8.03
N ASN A 82 -14.03 -12.83 8.75
CA ASN A 82 -13.47 -12.02 9.83
C ASN A 82 -12.20 -11.33 9.33
N ASP A 83 -12.29 -10.07 8.97
CA ASP A 83 -11.18 -9.27 8.45
C ASP A 83 -9.96 -9.24 9.40
N ASN A 84 -10.19 -9.29 10.71
CA ASN A 84 -9.11 -9.31 11.70
C ASN A 84 -8.36 -10.64 11.79
N HIS A 85 -8.89 -11.71 11.19
CA HIS A 85 -8.32 -13.05 11.30
C HIS A 85 -8.02 -13.67 9.94
N ASP A 86 -8.89 -13.40 8.97
CA ASP A 86 -8.88 -14.08 7.68
C ASP A 86 -8.11 -13.32 6.60
N ILE A 87 -7.84 -12.02 6.83
CA ILE A 87 -7.09 -11.15 5.90
C ILE A 87 -5.72 -10.83 6.49
N ASP A 88 -4.69 -11.16 5.73
CA ASP A 88 -3.31 -10.84 6.02
C ASP A 88 -2.88 -9.55 5.32
N GLU A 89 -3.25 -9.42 4.05
CA GLU A 89 -2.81 -8.37 3.16
C GLU A 89 -3.95 -7.82 2.30
N LEU A 90 -3.93 -6.51 2.08
CA LEU A 90 -4.79 -5.82 1.12
C LEU A 90 -3.94 -5.10 0.09
N ALA A 91 -4.29 -5.25 -1.18
CA ALA A 91 -3.67 -4.53 -2.28
C ALA A 91 -4.72 -3.79 -3.10
N PHE A 92 -4.34 -2.62 -3.60
CA PHE A 92 -5.16 -1.81 -4.51
C PHE A 92 -4.32 -1.46 -5.73
N ALA A 93 -4.77 -1.89 -6.89
CA ALA A 93 -4.10 -1.61 -8.15
C ALA A 93 -4.96 -0.66 -8.99
N ALA A 94 -4.45 0.55 -9.21
CA ALA A 94 -5.03 1.52 -10.12
C ALA A 94 -4.40 1.37 -11.51
N PHE A 95 -5.20 1.15 -12.54
CA PHE A 95 -4.73 0.87 -13.89
C PHE A 95 -5.52 1.62 -14.96
N ARG A 96 -4.90 1.81 -16.12
CA ARG A 96 -5.51 2.46 -17.27
C ARG A 96 -6.17 1.42 -18.17
N THR A 97 -7.26 1.84 -18.81
CA THR A 97 -7.92 1.01 -19.82
C THR A 97 -7.55 1.48 -21.22
N ALA A 98 -7.38 0.56 -22.16
CA ALA A 98 -6.95 0.83 -23.54
C ALA A 98 -7.91 1.72 -24.37
N GLY A 99 -9.02 2.15 -23.81
CA GLY A 99 -10.05 2.93 -24.50
C GLY A 99 -9.82 4.45 -24.61
N GLY A 100 -8.61 4.95 -24.29
CA GLY A 100 -8.23 6.33 -24.61
C GLY A 100 -8.83 7.44 -23.73
N GLY A 101 -9.51 7.11 -22.64
CA GLY A 101 -9.94 8.07 -21.62
C GLY A 101 -8.96 8.11 -20.45
N ASP A 102 -8.87 9.26 -19.76
CA ASP A 102 -8.10 9.38 -18.49
C ASP A 102 -8.75 8.60 -17.32
N SER A 103 -9.67 7.68 -17.62
CA SER A 103 -10.37 6.92 -16.58
C SER A 103 -9.47 5.82 -16.01
N THR A 104 -9.02 6.04 -14.80
CA THR A 104 -8.35 5.04 -13.98
C THR A 104 -9.39 4.10 -13.36
N LYS A 105 -9.18 2.80 -13.47
CA LYS A 105 -9.97 1.78 -12.76
C LYS A 105 -9.14 1.24 -11.60
N ILE A 106 -9.83 0.82 -10.54
CA ILE A 106 -9.18 0.23 -9.36
C ILE A 106 -9.69 -1.18 -9.19
N VAL A 107 -8.80 -2.14 -9.01
CA VAL A 107 -9.09 -3.47 -8.50
C VAL A 107 -8.44 -3.62 -7.14
N GLY A 108 -9.19 -4.16 -6.20
CA GLY A 108 -8.70 -4.57 -4.90
C GLY A 108 -8.40 -6.06 -4.88
N LEU A 109 -7.39 -6.43 -4.12
CA LEU A 109 -7.04 -7.82 -3.82
C LEU A 109 -6.95 -7.97 -2.31
N ALA A 110 -7.38 -9.10 -1.80
CA ALA A 110 -7.15 -9.50 -0.42
C ALA A 110 -6.50 -10.87 -0.40
N GLU A 111 -5.46 -11.00 0.39
CA GLU A 111 -4.78 -12.26 0.63
C GLU A 111 -4.92 -12.63 2.10
N GLY A 112 -5.05 -13.95 2.36
CA GLY A 112 -5.27 -14.45 3.70
C GLY A 112 -5.72 -15.92 3.70
N GLN A 113 -6.56 -16.29 4.67
CA GLN A 113 -7.07 -17.65 4.86
C GLN A 113 -8.59 -17.63 4.79
N PHE A 114 -9.16 -17.91 3.63
CA PHE A 114 -10.62 -17.87 3.43
C PHE A 114 -11.25 -19.25 3.59
N SER A 115 -12.12 -19.44 4.61
CA SER A 115 -12.95 -20.63 4.69
C SER A 115 -14.07 -20.58 3.64
N LEU A 116 -13.73 -20.88 2.37
CA LEU A 116 -14.68 -20.82 1.26
C LEU A 116 -15.97 -21.62 1.50
N PRO A 117 -15.94 -22.85 2.06
CA PRO A 117 -17.17 -23.58 2.35
C PRO A 117 -18.15 -22.80 3.24
N ASP A 118 -17.64 -22.16 4.30
CA ASP A 118 -18.46 -21.41 5.26
C ASP A 118 -18.98 -20.12 4.65
N ILE A 119 -18.12 -19.39 3.93
CA ILE A 119 -18.49 -18.15 3.22
C ILE A 119 -19.60 -18.44 2.20
N LEU A 120 -19.43 -19.48 1.37
CA LEU A 120 -20.41 -19.86 0.35
C LEU A 120 -21.72 -20.38 0.97
N ALA A 121 -21.65 -21.09 2.09
CA ALA A 121 -22.85 -21.49 2.84
C ALA A 121 -23.62 -20.26 3.36
N ASN A 122 -22.91 -19.26 3.88
CA ASN A 122 -23.50 -17.99 4.31
C ASN A 122 -24.11 -17.20 3.14
N PHE A 123 -23.44 -17.14 1.99
CA PHE A 123 -24.00 -16.51 0.77
C PHE A 123 -25.32 -17.20 0.36
N LYS A 124 -25.33 -18.53 0.35
CA LYS A 124 -26.54 -19.32 0.05
C LYS A 124 -27.66 -19.01 1.05
N LYS A 125 -27.36 -19.00 2.35
CA LYS A 125 -28.33 -18.66 3.41
C LYS A 125 -28.92 -17.25 3.22
N LYS A 126 -28.09 -16.29 2.81
CA LYS A 126 -28.49 -14.89 2.55
C LYS A 126 -29.06 -14.68 1.15
N LYS A 127 -29.20 -15.73 0.36
CA LYS A 127 -29.70 -15.69 -1.02
C LYS A 127 -28.91 -14.77 -1.94
N VAL A 128 -27.59 -14.60 -1.69
CA VAL A 128 -26.69 -13.87 -2.58
C VAL A 128 -26.56 -14.67 -3.87
N LYS A 129 -26.94 -14.06 -4.99
CA LYS A 129 -26.88 -14.71 -6.31
C LYS A 129 -25.56 -14.38 -6.97
N ALA A 130 -24.76 -15.41 -7.25
CA ALA A 130 -23.55 -15.27 -8.03
C ALA A 130 -23.87 -15.08 -9.52
N THR A 131 -23.05 -14.27 -10.19
CA THR A 131 -22.96 -14.20 -11.66
C THR A 131 -21.72 -15.00 -12.07
N LYS A 132 -21.82 -15.79 -13.14
CA LYS A 132 -20.68 -16.53 -13.68
C LYS A 132 -19.98 -15.74 -14.77
N LEU A 133 -18.66 -15.57 -14.65
CA LEU A 133 -17.81 -15.08 -15.72
C LEU A 133 -16.71 -16.12 -15.98
N ARG A 134 -16.79 -16.83 -17.12
CA ARG A 134 -15.99 -18.03 -17.41
C ARG A 134 -16.16 -19.06 -16.28
N ASP A 135 -15.08 -19.49 -15.66
CA ASP A 135 -15.11 -20.44 -14.54
C ASP A 135 -15.20 -19.78 -13.16
N ASN A 136 -15.29 -18.43 -13.12
CA ASN A 136 -15.31 -17.69 -11.87
C ASN A 136 -16.73 -17.32 -11.45
N LEU A 137 -17.02 -17.44 -10.16
CA LEU A 137 -18.24 -16.96 -9.55
C LEU A 137 -17.98 -15.56 -8.96
N ILE A 138 -18.84 -14.60 -9.33
CA ILE A 138 -18.76 -13.22 -8.87
C ILE A 138 -19.98 -12.93 -8.01
N TYR A 139 -19.77 -12.47 -6.79
CA TYR A 139 -20.80 -12.24 -5.79
C TYR A 139 -20.97 -10.73 -5.54
N PRO A 140 -22.19 -10.20 -5.58
CA PRO A 140 -22.46 -8.81 -5.19
C PRO A 140 -22.30 -8.64 -3.68
N MET A 141 -21.66 -7.54 -3.26
CA MET A 141 -21.41 -7.21 -1.87
C MET A 141 -22.07 -5.87 -1.51
N GLY A 142 -23.18 -5.97 -0.78
CA GLY A 142 -23.93 -4.80 -0.34
C GLY A 142 -24.60 -4.02 -1.49
N GLU A 143 -24.92 -2.76 -1.22
CA GLU A 143 -25.63 -1.87 -2.15
C GLU A 143 -24.70 -0.97 -3.00
N SER A 144 -23.40 -0.97 -2.69
CA SER A 144 -22.40 -0.10 -3.33
C SER A 144 -22.06 -0.47 -4.79
N GLY A 145 -22.60 -1.58 -5.30
CA GLY A 145 -22.19 -2.13 -6.61
C GLY A 145 -20.83 -2.84 -6.57
N MET A 146 -20.23 -2.99 -5.39
CA MET A 146 -19.00 -3.75 -5.19
C MET A 146 -19.26 -5.24 -5.40
N LEU A 147 -18.35 -5.90 -6.09
CA LEU A 147 -18.37 -7.32 -6.38
C LEU A 147 -17.12 -7.97 -5.83
N VAL A 148 -17.20 -9.28 -5.51
CA VAL A 148 -16.03 -10.10 -5.14
C VAL A 148 -15.99 -11.39 -5.95
N SER A 149 -14.78 -11.89 -6.17
CA SER A 149 -14.50 -13.22 -6.72
C SER A 149 -13.33 -13.84 -5.97
N PHE A 150 -13.49 -15.06 -5.49
CA PHE A 150 -12.40 -15.84 -4.89
C PHE A 150 -11.63 -16.54 -6.00
N LEU A 151 -10.36 -16.20 -6.17
CA LEU A 151 -9.49 -16.85 -7.14
C LEU A 151 -9.07 -18.24 -6.66
N ASN A 152 -8.84 -18.36 -5.36
CA ASN A 152 -8.49 -19.57 -4.62
C ASN A 152 -8.77 -19.36 -3.12
N PRO A 153 -8.48 -20.35 -2.22
CA PRO A 153 -8.72 -20.20 -0.78
C PRO A 153 -7.89 -19.12 -0.07
N THR A 154 -6.89 -18.56 -0.74
CA THR A 154 -6.00 -17.54 -0.14
C THR A 154 -6.03 -16.20 -0.86
N THR A 155 -6.70 -16.10 -2.01
CA THR A 155 -6.71 -14.86 -2.80
C THR A 155 -8.11 -14.51 -3.29
N MET A 156 -8.53 -13.30 -3.00
CA MET A 156 -9.81 -12.73 -3.42
C MET A 156 -9.57 -11.44 -4.19
N VAL A 157 -10.32 -11.21 -5.27
CA VAL A 157 -10.38 -9.92 -5.96
C VAL A 157 -11.72 -9.24 -5.70
N PHE A 158 -11.72 -7.91 -5.60
CA PHE A 158 -12.92 -7.12 -5.41
C PHE A 158 -12.86 -5.80 -6.18
N GLY A 159 -14.03 -5.25 -6.49
CA GLY A 159 -14.12 -4.00 -7.25
C GLY A 159 -15.42 -3.90 -8.05
N SER A 160 -15.45 -2.97 -9.01
CA SER A 160 -16.52 -2.89 -10.00
C SER A 160 -16.51 -4.11 -10.94
N SER A 161 -17.62 -4.36 -11.63
CA SER A 161 -17.73 -5.45 -12.62
C SER A 161 -16.61 -5.42 -13.65
N ASP A 162 -16.31 -4.23 -14.18
CA ASP A 162 -15.25 -4.06 -15.16
C ASP A 162 -13.86 -4.34 -14.54
N SER A 163 -13.60 -3.83 -13.33
CA SER A 163 -12.32 -4.03 -12.67
C SER A 163 -12.03 -5.52 -12.42
N ILE A 164 -13.04 -6.26 -11.95
CA ILE A 164 -12.93 -7.72 -11.77
C ILE A 164 -12.71 -8.41 -13.12
N LYS A 165 -13.43 -7.99 -14.17
CA LYS A 165 -13.22 -8.55 -15.49
C LYS A 165 -11.78 -8.37 -15.98
N PHE A 166 -11.21 -7.18 -15.86
CA PHE A 166 -9.81 -6.93 -16.23
C PHE A 166 -8.83 -7.76 -15.40
N ALA A 167 -9.09 -7.92 -14.09
CA ALA A 167 -8.25 -8.76 -13.23
C ALA A 167 -8.29 -10.24 -13.64
N LEU A 168 -9.47 -10.75 -13.95
CA LEU A 168 -9.64 -12.12 -14.44
C LEU A 168 -9.04 -12.31 -15.83
N ASP A 169 -9.15 -11.32 -16.73
CA ASP A 169 -8.53 -11.35 -18.05
C ASP A 169 -6.98 -11.42 -17.94
N ALA A 170 -6.40 -10.65 -17.04
CA ALA A 170 -4.96 -10.68 -16.77
C ALA A 170 -4.51 -12.03 -16.19
N ARG A 171 -5.21 -12.52 -15.15
CA ARG A 171 -4.90 -13.81 -14.52
C ARG A 171 -5.01 -14.99 -15.50
N ASP A 172 -6.04 -14.98 -16.33
CA ASP A 172 -6.31 -16.06 -17.29
C ASP A 172 -5.40 -15.97 -18.55
N GLY A 173 -4.49 -14.98 -18.61
CA GLY A 173 -3.57 -14.76 -19.72
C GLY A 173 -4.22 -14.23 -20.98
N LEU A 174 -5.45 -13.71 -20.91
CA LEU A 174 -6.14 -13.07 -22.06
C LEU A 174 -5.59 -11.66 -22.33
N THR A 175 -5.04 -11.03 -21.31
CA THR A 175 -4.30 -9.76 -21.38
C THR A 175 -3.01 -9.87 -20.56
N PRO A 176 -1.98 -9.07 -20.87
CA PRO A 176 -0.76 -9.06 -20.06
C PRO A 176 -1.04 -8.66 -18.61
N SER A 177 -0.42 -9.35 -17.67
CA SER A 177 -0.48 -9.05 -16.23
C SER A 177 0.72 -8.23 -15.75
N PHE A 178 0.65 -7.76 -14.52
CA PHE A 178 1.72 -7.06 -13.81
C PHE A 178 3.04 -7.86 -13.80
N LEU A 179 2.99 -9.19 -13.84
CA LEU A 179 4.18 -10.05 -13.93
C LEU A 179 5.05 -9.76 -15.17
N SER A 180 4.48 -9.14 -16.21
CA SER A 180 5.21 -8.72 -17.42
C SER A 180 5.62 -7.24 -17.42
N ASN A 181 5.47 -6.54 -16.27
CA ASN A 181 5.88 -5.14 -16.10
C ASN A 181 7.21 -5.08 -15.32
N ASP A 182 8.32 -5.34 -16.02
CA ASP A 182 9.66 -5.46 -15.42
C ASP A 182 10.05 -4.23 -14.59
N SER A 183 9.73 -3.02 -15.07
CA SER A 183 10.07 -1.77 -14.38
C SER A 183 9.37 -1.66 -13.02
N MET A 184 8.06 -1.93 -12.98
CA MET A 184 7.30 -1.87 -11.74
C MET A 184 7.63 -3.05 -10.81
N MET A 185 7.91 -4.24 -11.36
CA MET A 185 8.38 -5.40 -10.59
C MET A 185 9.72 -5.11 -9.90
N GLN A 186 10.64 -4.45 -10.60
CA GLN A 186 11.92 -4.03 -10.01
C GLN A 186 11.71 -2.99 -8.89
N GLN A 187 10.79 -2.06 -9.04
CA GLN A 187 10.48 -1.11 -7.98
C GLN A 187 9.86 -1.80 -6.77
N MET A 188 8.97 -2.77 -6.98
CA MET A 188 8.33 -3.56 -5.93
C MET A 188 9.37 -4.27 -5.06
N ALA A 189 10.36 -4.92 -5.66
CA ALA A 189 11.41 -5.66 -4.95
C ALA A 189 12.24 -4.81 -3.97
N ASN A 190 12.15 -3.48 -4.05
CA ASN A 190 12.82 -2.59 -3.10
C ASN A 190 11.97 -2.20 -1.88
N VAL A 191 10.68 -2.54 -1.87
CA VAL A 191 9.72 -2.06 -0.87
C VAL A 191 8.79 -3.14 -0.32
N ASP A 192 8.70 -4.31 -0.94
CA ASP A 192 7.76 -5.38 -0.62
C ASP A 192 8.00 -6.08 0.73
N ASN A 193 8.99 -5.62 1.49
CA ASN A 193 9.26 -6.05 2.86
C ASN A 193 8.74 -5.07 3.93
N GLU A 194 8.06 -4.00 3.53
CA GLU A 194 7.52 -3.00 4.45
C GLU A 194 6.02 -3.21 4.69
N PRO A 195 5.49 -2.86 5.88
CA PRO A 195 4.08 -3.09 6.22
C PRO A 195 3.09 -2.32 5.36
N ILE A 196 3.45 -1.15 4.89
CA ILE A 196 2.72 -0.42 3.84
C ILE A 196 3.72 0.02 2.80
N TRP A 197 3.43 -0.30 1.56
CA TRP A 197 4.23 0.17 0.45
C TRP A 197 3.39 0.51 -0.77
N SER A 198 3.94 1.33 -1.61
CA SER A 198 3.36 1.67 -2.91
C SER A 198 4.43 1.89 -3.95
N ILE A 199 4.09 1.53 -5.18
CA ILE A 199 4.89 1.83 -6.36
C ILE A 199 4.01 2.54 -7.38
N LEU A 200 4.60 3.52 -8.09
CA LEU A 200 3.94 4.29 -9.13
C LEU A 200 4.77 4.26 -10.40
N ASP A 201 4.08 4.15 -11.53
CA ASP A 201 4.70 4.32 -12.84
C ASP A 201 5.08 5.80 -13.08
N GLN A 202 5.64 6.09 -14.24
CA GLN A 202 6.03 7.45 -14.61
C GLN A 202 4.86 8.45 -14.50
N LYS A 203 3.70 8.11 -15.06
CA LYS A 203 2.54 9.02 -15.08
C LYS A 203 1.94 9.19 -13.68
N GLY A 204 1.83 8.13 -12.91
CA GLY A 204 1.42 8.17 -11.51
C GLY A 204 2.34 9.04 -10.67
N THR A 205 3.66 8.88 -10.86
CA THR A 205 4.66 9.71 -10.20
C THR A 205 4.53 11.20 -10.57
N GLN A 206 4.32 11.51 -11.84
CA GLN A 206 4.09 12.89 -12.29
C GLN A 206 2.85 13.52 -11.64
N MET A 207 1.77 12.77 -11.54
CA MET A 207 0.53 13.23 -10.89
C MET A 207 0.74 13.45 -9.38
N MET A 208 1.36 12.49 -8.69
CA MET A 208 1.68 12.58 -7.27
C MET A 208 2.58 13.80 -7.00
N MET A 209 3.67 13.97 -7.72
CA MET A 209 4.59 15.08 -7.53
C MET A 209 3.95 16.44 -7.80
N ARG A 210 3.04 16.53 -8.75
CA ARG A 210 2.25 17.75 -8.99
C ARG A 210 1.40 18.11 -7.78
N GLY A 211 0.76 17.12 -7.17
CA GLY A 211 -0.03 17.32 -5.94
C GLY A 211 0.85 17.76 -4.77
N VAL A 212 1.99 17.12 -4.57
CA VAL A 212 2.93 17.43 -3.48
C VAL A 212 3.53 18.84 -3.62
N LEU A 213 3.92 19.22 -4.83
CA LEU A 213 4.46 20.55 -5.09
C LEU A 213 3.40 21.68 -5.02
N GLY A 214 2.13 21.36 -5.33
CA GLY A 214 1.06 22.34 -5.33
C GLY A 214 1.40 23.57 -6.18
N GLU A 215 1.26 24.77 -5.59
CA GLU A 215 1.59 26.03 -6.26
C GLU A 215 3.08 26.17 -6.60
N ALA A 216 3.98 25.52 -5.86
CA ALA A 216 5.41 25.55 -6.15
C ALA A 216 5.74 24.90 -7.51
N ALA A 217 4.88 24.05 -8.05
CA ALA A 217 5.02 23.51 -9.40
C ALA A 217 4.95 24.59 -10.49
N GLN A 218 4.39 25.77 -10.19
CA GLN A 218 4.31 26.91 -11.11
C GLN A 218 5.56 27.80 -11.06
N LEU A 219 6.31 27.74 -9.95
CA LEU A 219 7.47 28.60 -9.69
C LEU A 219 8.75 28.13 -10.40
N ALA A 220 8.74 26.92 -10.92
CA ALA A 220 9.91 26.31 -11.53
C ALA A 220 9.52 25.60 -12.82
N ASP A 221 10.51 25.27 -13.64
CA ASP A 221 10.32 24.50 -14.89
C ASP A 221 9.95 23.01 -14.62
N TYR A 222 8.91 22.84 -13.75
CA TYR A 222 8.40 21.51 -13.41
C TYR A 222 7.93 20.76 -14.65
N GLU A 223 7.36 21.46 -15.62
CA GLU A 223 6.87 20.85 -16.87
C GLU A 223 8.00 20.17 -17.66
N THR A 224 9.21 20.70 -17.58
CA THR A 224 10.40 20.08 -18.19
C THR A 224 10.91 18.93 -17.33
N VAL A 225 11.00 19.12 -16.02
CA VAL A 225 11.56 18.11 -15.10
C VAL A 225 10.64 16.90 -14.98
N LYS A 226 9.32 17.09 -14.92
CA LYS A 226 8.35 15.98 -14.77
C LYS A 226 8.47 14.93 -15.87
N LYS A 227 8.82 15.33 -17.11
CA LYS A 227 8.99 14.41 -18.23
C LYS A 227 10.15 13.43 -18.03
N ARG A 228 11.07 13.77 -17.14
CA ARG A 228 12.26 12.97 -16.81
C ARG A 228 12.04 12.04 -15.61
N LEU A 229 10.91 12.14 -14.91
CA LEU A 229 10.58 11.20 -13.83
C LEU A 229 10.36 9.80 -14.43
N ILE A 230 10.89 8.77 -13.80
CA ILE A 230 10.78 7.37 -14.25
C ILE A 230 9.67 6.67 -13.50
N GLY A 231 9.63 6.83 -12.18
CA GLY A 231 8.69 6.19 -11.29
C GLY A 231 8.95 6.61 -9.86
N SER A 232 8.14 6.15 -8.94
CA SER A 232 8.34 6.37 -7.51
C SER A 232 7.86 5.19 -6.69
N ARG A 233 8.37 5.13 -5.48
CA ARG A 233 7.93 4.16 -4.46
C ARG A 233 7.90 4.85 -3.11
N TYR A 234 6.95 4.47 -2.27
CA TYR A 234 6.96 4.89 -0.88
C TYR A 234 6.67 3.75 0.07
N THR A 235 7.13 3.89 1.29
CA THR A 235 6.87 2.96 2.38
C THR A 235 6.38 3.71 3.60
N MET A 236 5.59 3.04 4.43
CA MET A 236 5.19 3.54 5.74
C MET A 236 5.29 2.41 6.77
N ASN A 237 5.87 2.74 7.91
CA ASN A 237 6.10 1.81 9.01
C ASN A 237 5.65 2.45 10.33
N PHE A 238 5.03 1.67 11.20
CA PHE A 238 4.46 2.13 12.48
C PHE A 238 5.19 1.58 13.70
N ASN A 239 6.38 1.01 13.53
CA ASN A 239 7.19 0.50 14.63
C ASN A 239 7.92 1.66 15.31
N ASN A 240 7.59 1.91 16.59
CA ASN A 240 8.14 3.00 17.39
C ASN A 240 7.89 4.40 16.79
N GLY A 241 6.64 4.72 16.54
CA GLY A 241 6.20 5.91 15.83
C GLY A 241 5.98 5.64 14.34
N VAL A 242 5.75 6.69 13.59
CA VAL A 242 5.45 6.62 12.16
C VAL A 242 6.66 7.05 11.36
N LYS A 243 7.09 6.21 10.42
CA LYS A 243 8.16 6.50 9.45
C LYS A 243 7.59 6.40 8.06
N PHE A 244 7.80 7.43 7.27
CA PHE A 244 7.42 7.47 5.86
C PHE A 244 8.66 7.74 5.03
N ASN A 245 8.85 6.95 3.97
CA ASN A 245 9.92 7.12 3.00
C ASN A 245 9.32 7.21 1.60
N LEU A 246 9.73 8.20 0.83
CA LEU A 246 9.41 8.34 -0.59
C LEU A 246 10.71 8.43 -1.38
N ASP A 247 10.83 7.59 -2.39
CA ASP A 247 11.89 7.63 -3.39
C ASP A 247 11.28 7.94 -4.75
N VAL A 248 11.75 8.99 -5.40
CA VAL A 248 11.39 9.30 -6.79
C VAL A 248 12.59 9.03 -7.69
N VAL A 249 12.42 8.10 -8.61
CA VAL A 249 13.47 7.65 -9.53
C VAL A 249 13.54 8.58 -10.73
N THR A 250 14.73 9.06 -11.03
CA THR A 250 15.04 9.93 -12.16
C THR A 250 16.20 9.35 -12.97
N PRO A 251 16.42 9.79 -14.23
CA PRO A 251 17.48 9.22 -15.06
C PRO A 251 18.90 9.64 -14.63
N ASP A 252 19.04 10.71 -13.84
CA ASP A 252 20.34 11.26 -13.49
C ASP A 252 20.32 12.11 -12.21
N THR A 253 21.49 12.33 -11.66
CA THR A 253 21.71 13.09 -10.42
C THR A 253 21.24 14.55 -10.52
N PHE A 254 21.37 15.17 -11.69
CA PHE A 254 20.96 16.57 -11.88
C PHE A 254 19.45 16.72 -11.75
N THR A 255 18.69 15.84 -12.37
CA THR A 255 17.21 15.82 -12.26
C THR A 255 16.76 15.59 -10.81
N ALA A 256 17.39 14.64 -10.11
CA ALA A 256 17.08 14.37 -8.69
C ALA A 256 17.39 15.58 -7.80
N ALA A 257 18.54 16.24 -7.99
CA ALA A 257 18.95 17.43 -7.25
C ALA A 257 18.01 18.62 -7.51
N THR A 258 17.59 18.82 -8.75
CA THR A 258 16.61 19.86 -9.12
C THR A 258 15.28 19.63 -8.40
N MET A 259 14.77 18.40 -8.40
CA MET A 259 13.53 18.05 -7.69
C MET A 259 13.67 18.22 -6.18
N SER A 260 14.82 17.84 -5.59
CA SER A 260 15.10 18.05 -4.17
C SER A 260 15.08 19.56 -3.83
N SER A 261 15.71 20.40 -4.66
CA SER A 261 15.70 21.85 -4.46
C SER A 261 14.30 22.45 -4.53
N LEU A 262 13.46 22.00 -5.47
CA LEU A 262 12.07 22.42 -5.59
C LEU A 262 11.23 22.05 -4.37
N LEU A 263 11.35 20.80 -3.90
CA LEU A 263 10.64 20.36 -2.71
C LEU A 263 11.11 21.09 -1.45
N ASN A 264 12.41 21.33 -1.30
CA ASN A 264 12.93 22.12 -0.20
C ASN A 264 12.36 23.56 -0.22
N ALA A 265 12.28 24.19 -1.39
CA ALA A 265 11.68 25.51 -1.53
C ALA A 265 10.19 25.51 -1.15
N ALA A 266 9.43 24.50 -1.61
CA ALA A 266 8.02 24.32 -1.25
C ALA A 266 7.86 24.10 0.26
N ALA A 267 8.70 23.26 0.88
CA ALA A 267 8.71 23.02 2.31
C ALA A 267 9.01 24.28 3.11
N MET A 268 10.00 25.08 2.69
CA MET A 268 10.31 26.36 3.33
C MET A 268 9.16 27.35 3.24
N TYR A 269 8.50 27.46 2.10
CA TYR A 269 7.30 28.29 1.95
C TYR A 269 6.19 27.87 2.91
N LYS A 270 5.88 26.57 2.98
CA LYS A 270 4.90 26.01 3.91
C LYS A 270 5.33 26.17 5.38
N LYS A 271 6.61 26.14 5.67
CA LYS A 271 7.13 26.40 7.02
C LYS A 271 6.86 27.85 7.49
N VAL A 272 6.84 28.81 6.58
CA VAL A 272 6.51 30.20 6.89
C VAL A 272 4.99 30.37 7.07
N SER A 273 4.19 29.87 6.17
CA SER A 273 2.74 30.09 6.09
C SER A 273 1.89 29.07 6.84
N GLY A 274 2.44 27.91 7.24
CA GLY A 274 1.70 26.79 7.82
C GLY A 274 1.39 26.95 9.32
N THR A 275 0.52 26.06 9.82
CA THR A 275 0.21 25.88 11.22
C THR A 275 1.40 25.32 12.02
N THR A 276 1.35 25.36 13.35
CA THR A 276 2.40 24.77 14.20
C THR A 276 2.59 23.28 13.93
N VAL A 277 1.50 22.53 13.67
CA VAL A 277 1.55 21.10 13.36
C VAL A 277 2.26 20.86 12.03
N GLU A 278 1.93 21.65 11.01
CA GLU A 278 2.58 21.56 9.69
C GLU A 278 4.08 21.91 9.75
N LYS A 279 4.42 22.94 10.50
CA LYS A 279 5.83 23.32 10.75
C LYS A 279 6.61 22.18 11.41
N SER A 280 6.03 21.58 12.46
CA SER A 280 6.64 20.43 13.13
C SER A 280 6.82 19.22 12.20
N ALA A 281 5.84 18.96 11.33
CA ALA A 281 5.94 17.88 10.34
C ALA A 281 7.06 18.15 9.32
N ILE A 282 7.20 19.40 8.86
CA ILE A 282 8.27 19.81 7.94
C ILE A 282 9.64 19.70 8.63
N ASP A 283 9.75 20.09 9.89
CA ASP A 283 11.00 19.97 10.68
C ASP A 283 11.41 18.51 10.90
N SER A 284 10.45 17.59 10.87
CA SER A 284 10.65 16.14 10.97
C SER A 284 10.85 15.47 9.59
N THR A 285 10.96 16.26 8.52
CA THR A 285 11.13 15.77 7.16
C THR A 285 12.51 16.13 6.63
N THR A 286 13.22 15.15 6.07
CA THR A 286 14.46 15.33 5.33
C THR A 286 14.20 15.16 3.83
N ILE A 287 14.65 16.09 3.03
CA ILE A 287 14.56 16.04 1.57
C ILE A 287 15.98 16.12 1.01
N ASP A 288 16.39 15.05 0.33
CA ASP A 288 17.74 14.91 -0.22
C ASP A 288 17.71 14.24 -1.58
N SER A 289 18.86 14.14 -2.24
CA SER A 289 19.01 13.43 -3.50
C SER A 289 20.32 12.66 -3.54
N ASN A 290 20.24 11.41 -4.00
CA ASN A 290 21.42 10.56 -4.16
C ASN A 290 21.29 9.70 -5.43
N SER A 291 22.33 9.70 -6.26
CA SER A 291 22.48 8.78 -7.41
C SER A 291 21.25 8.72 -8.33
N GLY A 292 20.62 9.86 -8.61
CA GLY A 292 19.44 9.94 -9.47
C GLY A 292 18.13 9.59 -8.74
N ILE A 293 18.13 9.51 -7.41
CA ILE A 293 16.93 9.29 -6.60
C ILE A 293 16.71 10.51 -5.71
N LEU A 294 15.55 11.16 -5.83
CA LEU A 294 15.06 12.10 -4.83
C LEU A 294 14.53 11.29 -3.65
N GLN A 295 14.95 11.63 -2.45
CA GLN A 295 14.59 10.96 -1.21
C GLN A 295 13.87 11.91 -0.27
N VAL A 296 12.68 11.55 0.17
CA VAL A 296 11.95 12.23 1.24
C VAL A 296 11.77 11.27 2.38
N ARG A 297 12.20 11.67 3.57
CA ARG A 297 12.12 10.86 4.79
C ARG A 297 11.41 11.67 5.86
N PHE A 298 10.36 11.12 6.43
CA PHE A 298 9.60 11.70 7.53
C PHE A 298 9.55 10.73 8.70
N ALA A 299 9.72 11.24 9.92
CA ALA A 299 9.57 10.46 11.13
C ALA A 299 8.86 11.28 12.21
N ALA A 300 7.87 10.69 12.86
CA ALA A 300 7.11 11.33 13.93
C ALA A 300 6.71 10.32 15.01
N SER A 301 6.47 10.82 16.23
CA SER A 301 5.79 10.01 17.24
C SER A 301 4.32 9.79 16.86
N ASP A 302 3.66 8.79 17.47
CA ASP A 302 2.23 8.51 17.23
C ASP A 302 1.34 9.74 17.52
N SER A 303 1.66 10.51 18.58
CA SER A 303 0.91 11.72 18.94
C SER A 303 1.08 12.84 17.91
N GLN A 304 2.30 13.05 17.41
CA GLN A 304 2.57 14.04 16.36
C GLN A 304 1.86 13.64 15.06
N PHE A 305 1.91 12.36 14.69
CA PHE A 305 1.23 11.86 13.51
C PHE A 305 -0.30 11.97 13.63
N SER A 306 -0.87 11.62 14.78
CA SER A 306 -2.32 11.80 15.04
C SER A 306 -2.75 13.26 14.91
N SER A 307 -1.92 14.20 15.36
CA SER A 307 -2.16 15.63 15.18
C SER A 307 -2.07 16.05 13.71
N LEU A 308 -1.09 15.52 12.96
CA LEU A 308 -0.94 15.76 11.53
C LEU A 308 -2.15 15.26 10.73
N LEU A 309 -2.69 14.09 11.06
CA LEU A 309 -3.90 13.55 10.43
C LEU A 309 -5.14 14.47 10.59
N GLN A 310 -5.13 15.37 11.56
CA GLN A 310 -6.21 16.34 11.79
C GLN A 310 -5.94 17.69 11.10
N SER A 311 -4.76 17.89 10.52
CA SER A 311 -4.36 19.16 9.93
C SER A 311 -5.00 19.40 8.56
N PRO A 312 -5.18 20.68 8.16
CA PRO A 312 -5.60 21.03 6.80
C PRO A 312 -4.68 20.49 5.71
N LEU A 313 -3.36 20.39 6.00
CA LEU A 313 -2.38 19.83 5.06
C LEU A 313 -2.72 18.38 4.72
N PHE A 314 -3.00 17.55 5.72
CA PHE A 314 -3.37 16.16 5.47
C PHE A 314 -4.66 16.05 4.66
N GLN A 315 -5.66 16.86 4.98
CA GLN A 315 -6.91 16.87 4.24
C GLN A 315 -6.73 17.29 2.77
N SER A 316 -5.83 18.22 2.50
CA SER A 316 -5.54 18.63 1.10
C SER A 316 -4.77 17.58 0.28
N VAL A 317 -4.17 16.59 0.92
CA VAL A 317 -3.43 15.50 0.24
C VAL A 317 -4.33 14.28 0.00
N VAL A 318 -5.37 14.09 0.82
CA VAL A 318 -6.26 12.92 0.77
C VAL A 318 -7.50 13.19 -0.11
N HIS A 319 -7.83 14.44 -0.38
CA HIS A 319 -8.93 14.88 -1.25
C HIS A 319 -8.40 15.50 -2.54
#